data_abe76e1513c622d2e01e8bfef99acbcd
#
_entry.id   abe76e1513c622d2e01e8bfef99acbcd
#
_cell.length_a   1.000
_cell.length_b   1.000
_cell.length_c   1.000
_cell.angle_alpha   90.00
_cell.angle_beta   90.00
_cell.angle_gamma   90.00
#
_symmetry.space_group_name_H-M   'P 1'
#
loop_
_entity.id
_entity.type
_entity.pdbx_description
1 polymer ?
#
loop_
_entity_poly.entity_id
_entity_poly.type
_entity_poly.pdbx_seq_one_letter_code
_entity_poly.pdbx_strand_id
1 'polypeptide(L)'
;MLELDSTLAQHIVDRAMAILPYNINVMDAQGMIIGSGDPSRLHTRHEGAQLVLANRRVVEIDAQAAACLRGVKPGVNLPLLHAERLIGVLGITGDPETVRPYAE
;
A
#
# COMPACT_ATOMS: atom_id res chain seq x y z
N MET A 1 -18.87 -6.42 10.95
CA MET A 1 -18.14 -6.22 9.68
C MET A 1 -16.76 -5.71 9.99
N LEU A 2 -15.72 -6.32 9.42
CA LEU A 2 -14.36 -5.85 9.63
C LEU A 2 -14.09 -4.59 8.82
N GLU A 3 -13.69 -3.53 9.49
CA GLU A 3 -13.20 -2.32 8.84
C GLU A 3 -11.73 -2.15 9.14
N LEU A 4 -11.00 -1.66 8.13
CA LEU A 4 -9.59 -1.37 8.27
C LEU A 4 -9.44 0.01 8.90
N ASP A 5 -9.04 0.04 10.17
CA ASP A 5 -8.78 1.30 10.89
C ASP A 5 -7.27 1.55 11.03
N SER A 6 -6.92 2.73 11.54
CA SER A 6 -5.51 3.14 11.69
C SER A 6 -4.73 2.23 12.62
N THR A 7 -5.35 1.72 13.67
CA THR A 7 -4.69 0.85 14.64
C THR A 7 -4.32 -0.48 13.98
N LEU A 8 -5.28 -1.11 13.30
CA LEU A 8 -5.03 -2.36 12.58
C LEU A 8 -4.03 -2.15 11.44
N ALA A 9 -4.18 -1.06 10.70
CA ALA A 9 -3.29 -0.74 9.58
C ALA A 9 -1.84 -0.60 10.06
N GLN A 10 -1.59 0.14 11.14
CA GLN A 10 -0.24 0.30 11.67
C GLN A 10 0.31 -1.01 12.22
N HIS A 11 -0.54 -1.84 12.80
CA HIS A 11 -0.13 -3.16 13.27
C HIS A 11 0.34 -4.04 12.10
N ILE A 12 -0.38 -4.00 10.97
CA ILE A 12 0.03 -4.72 9.75
C ILE A 12 1.38 -4.20 9.26
N VAL A 13 1.57 -2.89 9.22
CA VAL A 13 2.82 -2.27 8.80
C VAL A 13 3.98 -2.74 9.69
N ASP A 14 3.80 -2.67 11.01
CA ASP A 14 4.85 -3.02 11.96
C ASP A 14 5.25 -4.49 11.83
N ARG A 15 4.27 -5.38 11.64
CA ARG A 15 4.53 -6.81 11.47
C ARG A 15 5.24 -7.08 10.14
N ALA A 16 4.83 -6.43 9.05
CA ALA A 16 5.46 -6.60 7.75
C ALA A 16 6.89 -6.08 7.76
N MET A 17 7.14 -4.93 8.37
CA MET A 17 8.48 -4.32 8.41
C MET A 17 9.43 -5.05 9.36
N ALA A 18 8.93 -5.89 10.25
CA ALA A 18 9.78 -6.77 11.05
C ALA A 18 10.41 -7.87 10.19
N ILE A 19 9.84 -8.14 9.03
CA ILE A 19 10.29 -9.21 8.12
C ILE A 19 10.94 -8.63 6.86
N LEU A 20 10.36 -7.56 6.29
CA LEU A 20 10.76 -7.00 5.01
C LEU A 20 11.60 -5.73 5.21
N PRO A 21 12.72 -5.57 4.47
CA PRO A 21 13.58 -4.38 4.60
C PRO A 21 13.09 -3.19 3.78
N TYR A 22 11.78 -3.05 3.59
CA TYR A 22 11.18 -1.99 2.79
C TYR A 22 10.13 -1.25 3.59
N ASN A 23 9.90 0.02 3.24
CA ASN A 23 8.79 0.74 3.83
C ASN A 23 7.46 0.17 3.35
N ILE A 24 6.55 -0.04 4.28
CA ILE A 24 5.21 -0.56 4.02
C ILE A 24 4.20 0.54 4.32
N ASN A 25 3.23 0.70 3.44
CA ASN A 25 2.08 1.56 3.67
C ASN A 25 0.80 0.73 3.60
N VAL A 26 -0.17 1.09 4.41
CA VAL A 26 -1.53 0.53 4.31
C VAL A 26 -2.48 1.69 4.07
N MET A 27 -3.26 1.58 3.02
CA MET A 27 -4.25 2.57 2.61
C MET A 27 -5.66 2.01 2.82
N ASP A 28 -6.57 2.89 3.20
CA ASP A 28 -7.98 2.49 3.38
C ASP A 28 -8.70 2.38 2.03
N ALA A 29 -10.00 2.10 2.08
CA ALA A 29 -10.82 1.93 0.87
C ALA A 29 -11.01 3.22 0.07
N GLN A 30 -10.57 4.36 0.59
CA GLN A 30 -10.60 5.65 -0.11
C GLN A 30 -9.22 6.05 -0.63
N GLY A 31 -8.18 5.23 -0.42
CA GLY A 31 -6.83 5.50 -0.88
C GLY A 31 -6.02 6.40 0.05
N MET A 32 -6.49 6.59 1.28
CA MET A 32 -5.77 7.37 2.29
C MET A 32 -4.79 6.48 3.04
N ILE A 33 -3.55 6.95 3.22
CA ILE A 33 -2.54 6.21 3.99
C ILE A 33 -2.91 6.30 5.47
N ILE A 34 -3.24 5.17 6.08
CA ILE A 34 -3.63 5.08 7.49
C ILE A 34 -2.65 4.27 8.34
N GLY A 35 -1.67 3.65 7.72
CA GLY A 35 -0.54 3.02 8.37
C GLY A 35 0.70 3.17 7.51
N SER A 36 1.86 3.42 8.11
CA SER A 36 3.10 3.62 7.35
C SER A 36 4.31 3.44 8.23
N GLY A 37 5.39 2.93 7.63
CA GLY A 37 6.72 2.96 8.25
C GLY A 37 7.33 4.34 8.24
N ASP A 38 6.78 5.28 7.47
CA ASP A 38 7.18 6.68 7.42
C ASP A 38 6.01 7.52 7.92
N PRO A 39 6.06 7.99 9.20
CA PRO A 39 4.94 8.74 9.78
C PRO A 39 4.57 10.01 9.03
N SER A 40 5.52 10.60 8.28
CA SER A 40 5.24 11.82 7.52
C SER A 40 4.24 11.58 6.38
N ARG A 41 4.03 10.33 5.99
CA ARG A 41 3.11 9.97 4.91
C ARG A 41 1.69 9.67 5.41
N LEU A 42 1.50 9.54 6.73
CA LEU A 42 0.18 9.28 7.30
C LEU A 42 -0.81 10.39 6.94
N HIS A 43 -2.04 9.98 6.67
CA HIS A 43 -3.16 10.87 6.36
C HIS A 43 -2.99 11.63 5.05
N THR A 44 -2.13 11.14 4.16
CA THR A 44 -2.01 11.66 2.80
C THR A 44 -2.63 10.69 1.81
N ARG A 45 -3.08 11.21 0.67
CA ARG A 45 -3.70 10.40 -0.38
C ARG A 45 -2.62 9.74 -1.22
N HIS A 46 -2.85 8.48 -1.57
CA HIS A 46 -1.95 7.69 -2.41
C HIS A 46 -2.66 7.36 -3.72
N GLU A 47 -2.31 8.04 -4.82
CA GLU A 47 -2.98 7.85 -6.10
C GLU A 47 -2.78 6.43 -6.66
N GLY A 48 -1.64 5.81 -6.36
CA GLY A 48 -1.42 4.42 -6.78
C GLY A 48 -2.40 3.45 -6.14
N ALA A 49 -2.81 3.71 -4.90
CA ALA A 49 -3.82 2.89 -4.23
C ALA A 49 -5.16 2.96 -4.96
N GLN A 50 -5.50 4.11 -5.52
CA GLN A 50 -6.75 4.26 -6.26
C GLN A 50 -6.78 3.38 -7.50
N LEU A 51 -5.62 3.14 -8.12
CA LEU A 51 -5.53 2.22 -9.26
C LEU A 51 -5.82 0.78 -8.83
N VAL A 52 -5.31 0.37 -7.67
CA VAL A 52 -5.60 -0.96 -7.10
C VAL A 52 -7.09 -1.08 -6.79
N LEU A 53 -7.66 -0.05 -6.14
CA LEU A 53 -9.07 -0.05 -5.76
C LEU A 53 -9.99 -0.14 -6.99
N ALA A 54 -9.62 0.56 -8.06
CA ALA A 54 -10.41 0.54 -9.30
C ALA A 54 -10.30 -0.78 -10.05
N ASN A 55 -9.12 -1.40 -10.06
CA ASN A 55 -8.85 -2.57 -10.89
C ASN A 55 -8.88 -3.89 -10.10
N ARG A 56 -8.87 -3.83 -8.77
CA ARG A 56 -8.94 -4.97 -7.85
C ARG A 56 -7.82 -5.99 -8.08
N ARG A 57 -6.62 -5.51 -8.40
CA ARG A 57 -5.47 -6.36 -8.65
C ARG A 57 -4.17 -5.64 -8.29
N VAL A 58 -3.07 -6.38 -8.24
CA VAL A 58 -1.74 -5.85 -7.99
C VAL A 58 -1.36 -4.83 -9.06
N VAL A 59 -0.83 -3.68 -8.62
CA VAL A 59 -0.33 -2.63 -9.51
C VAL A 59 1.13 -2.35 -9.16
N GLU A 60 2.01 -2.53 -10.13
CA GLU A 60 3.42 -2.15 -10.01
C GLU A 60 3.61 -0.75 -10.55
N ILE A 61 4.34 0.07 -9.79
CA ILE A 61 4.60 1.46 -10.15
C ILE A 61 6.10 1.67 -10.17
N ASP A 62 6.66 1.89 -11.37
CA ASP A 62 8.07 2.21 -11.51
C ASP A 62 8.33 3.71 -11.26
N ALA A 63 9.60 4.12 -11.33
CA ALA A 63 9.98 5.50 -11.06
C ALA A 63 9.32 6.48 -12.05
N GLN A 64 9.17 6.08 -13.31
CA GLN A 64 8.56 6.94 -14.33
C GLN A 64 7.08 7.14 -14.06
N ALA A 65 6.35 6.08 -13.73
CA ALA A 65 4.94 6.17 -13.40
C ALA A 65 4.72 6.95 -12.09
N ALA A 66 5.59 6.73 -11.09
CA ALA A 66 5.49 7.43 -9.81
C ALA A 66 5.62 8.95 -9.97
N ALA A 67 6.45 9.40 -10.91
CA ALA A 67 6.64 10.82 -11.16
C ALA A 67 5.36 11.51 -11.66
N CYS A 68 4.40 10.76 -12.19
CA CYS A 68 3.14 11.27 -12.71
C CYS A 68 1.98 11.19 -11.73
N LEU A 69 2.21 10.63 -10.53
CA LEU A 69 1.18 10.37 -9.53
C LEU A 69 1.49 11.10 -8.23
N ARG A 70 0.45 11.56 -7.53
CA ARG A 70 0.62 12.25 -6.25
C ARG A 70 0.76 11.25 -5.10
N GLY A 71 1.70 11.54 -4.19
CA GLY A 71 1.89 10.77 -2.97
C GLY A 71 2.44 9.37 -3.20
N VAL A 72 3.00 9.09 -4.37
CA VAL A 72 3.40 7.76 -4.79
C VAL A 72 4.90 7.70 -5.00
N LYS A 73 5.52 6.67 -4.46
CA LYS A 73 6.91 6.28 -4.75
C LYS A 73 6.88 4.99 -5.54
N PRO A 74 7.98 4.64 -6.23
CA PRO A 74 8.06 3.34 -6.90
C PRO A 74 7.78 2.22 -5.91
N GLY A 75 7.04 1.22 -6.34
CA GLY A 75 6.69 0.10 -5.49
C GLY A 75 5.69 -0.84 -6.12
N VAL A 76 5.25 -1.81 -5.31
CA VAL A 76 4.21 -2.76 -5.67
C VAL A 76 3.06 -2.58 -4.69
N ASN A 77 1.87 -2.40 -5.22
CA ASN A 77 0.66 -2.18 -4.43
C ASN A 77 -0.31 -3.33 -4.68
N LEU A 78 -0.86 -3.90 -3.62
CA LEU A 78 -1.74 -5.06 -3.73
C LEU A 78 -3.02 -4.85 -2.93
N PRO A 79 -4.13 -5.45 -3.40
CA PRO A 79 -5.39 -5.31 -2.70
C PRO A 79 -5.39 -6.11 -1.40
N LEU A 80 -5.98 -5.53 -0.35
CA LEU A 80 -6.26 -6.22 0.90
C LEU A 80 -7.72 -6.66 0.85
N LEU A 81 -7.91 -7.97 0.91
CA LEU A 81 -9.24 -8.57 0.81
C LEU A 81 -9.59 -9.27 2.11
N HIS A 82 -10.85 -9.13 2.53
CA HIS A 82 -11.43 -9.88 3.62
C HIS A 82 -12.78 -10.43 3.17
N ALA A 83 -12.93 -11.75 3.14
CA ALA A 83 -14.13 -12.41 2.64
C ALA A 83 -14.51 -11.89 1.24
N GLU A 84 -13.54 -11.80 0.36
CA GLU A 84 -13.66 -11.31 -1.03
C GLU A 84 -14.02 -9.83 -1.13
N ARG A 85 -14.12 -9.14 -0.01
CA ARG A 85 -14.38 -7.71 0.01
C ARG A 85 -13.07 -6.94 0.05
N LEU A 86 -12.94 -5.96 -0.84
CA LEU A 86 -11.76 -5.08 -0.89
C LEU A 86 -11.86 -4.07 0.25
N ILE A 87 -10.96 -4.18 1.24
CA ILE A 87 -10.99 -3.32 2.42
C ILE A 87 -9.87 -2.28 2.43
N GLY A 88 -8.91 -2.41 1.54
CA GLY A 88 -7.79 -1.46 1.47
C GLY A 88 -6.72 -1.92 0.52
N VAL A 89 -5.55 -1.31 0.66
CA VAL A 89 -4.38 -1.57 -0.20
C VAL A 89 -3.14 -1.64 0.67
N LEU A 90 -2.24 -2.57 0.36
CA LEU A 90 -0.90 -2.63 0.97
C LEU A 90 0.12 -2.27 -0.09
N GLY A 91 0.99 -1.29 0.22
CA GLY A 91 2.06 -0.88 -0.67
C GLY A 91 3.42 -1.23 -0.10
N ILE A 92 4.30 -1.78 -0.94
CA ILE A 92 5.70 -2.05 -0.64
C ILE A 92 6.53 -1.07 -1.46
N THR A 93 7.23 -0.16 -0.77
CA THR A 93 8.05 0.87 -1.45
C THR A 93 9.38 0.28 -1.89
N GLY A 94 9.74 0.46 -3.15
CA GLY A 94 11.00 0.00 -3.71
C GLY A 94 10.88 -0.25 -5.21
N ASP A 95 12.01 -0.60 -5.84
CA ASP A 95 12.00 -0.97 -7.25
C ASP A 95 11.09 -2.18 -7.45
N PRO A 96 10.07 -2.11 -8.34
CA PRO A 96 9.15 -3.23 -8.54
C PRO A 96 9.85 -4.56 -8.86
N GLU A 97 10.93 -4.55 -9.61
CA GLU A 97 11.67 -5.77 -9.91
C GLU A 97 12.25 -6.41 -8.66
N THR A 98 12.69 -5.58 -7.70
CA THR A 98 13.29 -6.05 -6.45
C THR A 98 12.23 -6.50 -5.45
N VAL A 99 11.12 -5.78 -5.34
CA VAL A 99 10.14 -6.06 -4.29
C VAL A 99 9.03 -7.04 -4.72
N ARG A 100 8.87 -7.26 -6.02
CA ARG A 100 7.81 -8.14 -6.55
C ARG A 100 7.73 -9.51 -5.85
N PRO A 101 8.84 -10.21 -5.57
CA PRO A 101 8.75 -11.51 -4.90
C PRO A 101 8.06 -11.47 -3.55
N TYR A 102 8.11 -10.34 -2.85
CA TYR A 102 7.51 -10.20 -1.52
C TYR A 102 6.02 -9.88 -1.58
N ALA A 103 5.50 -9.54 -2.76
CA ALA A 103 4.09 -9.24 -2.97
C ALA A 103 3.27 -10.48 -3.40
N GLU A 104 3.95 -11.61 -3.61
CA GLU A 104 3.30 -12.86 -4.05
C GLU A 104 2.76 -13.72 -2.91
#